data_72520796083c63b2c423693d061663f8
#
_entry.id   72520796083c63b2c423693d061663f8
#
_cell.length_a   1.000
_cell.length_b   1.000
_cell.length_c   1.000
_cell.angle_alpha   90.00
_cell.angle_beta   90.00
_cell.angle_gamma   90.00
#
_symmetry.space_group_name_H-M   'P 1'
#
loop_
_entity.id
_entity.type
_entity.pdbx_description
1 polymer ?
#
loop_
_entity_poly.entity_id
_entity_poly.type
_entity_poly.pdbx_seq_one_letter_code
_entity_poly.pdbx_strand_id
1 'polypeptide(L)'
;MTADRADLFVDDILGSAPALARLIDASPASDRSPLRGFRRPRIAFTGLGSSRYAALVVAGQLRASGATAWVEYPSTTAGSAPANDLVLVAVSASGRTREVLDAADVHHGRSLVVAVTNDADQLSVLVTDDVAGRRVKLRTDGSLDL
;
A
#
# COMPACT_ATOMS: atom_id res chain seq x y z
N MET A 1 27.78 11.22 20.06
CA MET A 1 28.13 9.83 19.69
C MET A 1 27.12 9.41 18.64
N THR A 2 27.45 9.47 17.38
CA THR A 2 26.59 9.02 16.28
C THR A 2 26.66 7.49 16.25
N ALA A 3 25.53 6.80 16.42
CA ALA A 3 25.46 5.37 16.24
C ALA A 3 26.01 4.99 14.86
N ASP A 4 26.82 3.95 14.78
CA ASP A 4 27.34 3.45 13.52
C ASP A 4 26.14 2.97 12.67
N ARG A 5 26.25 3.12 11.35
CA ARG A 5 25.23 2.66 10.41
C ARG A 5 24.93 1.16 10.53
N ALA A 6 25.95 0.39 10.95
CA ALA A 6 25.82 -1.04 11.21
C ALA A 6 24.95 -1.32 12.44
N ASP A 7 25.08 -0.53 13.52
CA ASP A 7 24.28 -0.67 14.73
C ASP A 7 22.80 -0.39 14.45
N LEU A 8 22.51 0.65 13.68
CA LEU A 8 21.12 0.98 13.27
C LEU A 8 20.49 -0.15 12.44
N PHE A 9 21.24 -0.77 11.55
CA PHE A 9 20.75 -1.89 10.74
C PHE A 9 20.47 -3.14 11.58
N VAL A 10 21.31 -3.43 12.56
CA VAL A 10 21.11 -4.54 13.50
C VAL A 10 19.88 -4.28 14.38
N ASP A 11 19.71 -3.05 14.87
CA ASP A 11 18.55 -2.66 15.68
C ASP A 11 17.23 -2.78 14.89
N ASP A 12 17.23 -2.41 13.60
CA ASP A 12 16.08 -2.59 12.71
C ASP A 12 15.71 -4.06 12.53
N ILE A 13 16.73 -4.93 12.36
CA ILE A 13 16.50 -6.39 12.24
C ILE A 13 15.92 -6.94 13.54
N LEU A 14 16.52 -6.61 14.69
CA LEU A 14 16.07 -7.07 16.00
C LEU A 14 14.69 -6.52 16.35
N GLY A 15 14.36 -5.32 15.88
CA GLY A 15 13.05 -4.68 16.06
C GLY A 15 11.94 -5.27 15.20
N SER A 16 12.27 -6.01 14.13
CA SER A 16 11.28 -6.48 13.13
C SER A 16 10.27 -7.47 13.72
N ALA A 17 10.72 -8.45 14.50
CA ALA A 17 9.83 -9.45 15.10
C ALA A 17 8.85 -8.85 16.13
N PRO A 18 9.28 -8.01 17.08
CA PRO A 18 8.37 -7.29 17.97
C PRO A 18 7.40 -6.35 17.23
N ALA A 19 7.84 -5.70 16.14
CA ALA A 19 6.99 -4.85 15.34
C ALA A 19 5.88 -5.66 14.64
N LEU A 20 6.24 -6.83 14.09
CA LEU A 20 5.27 -7.74 13.47
C LEU A 20 4.26 -8.28 14.49
N ALA A 21 4.72 -8.65 15.69
CA ALA A 21 3.84 -9.10 16.77
C ALA A 21 2.82 -8.00 17.13
N ARG A 22 3.29 -6.76 17.33
CA ARG A 22 2.38 -5.61 17.60
C ARG A 22 1.39 -5.39 16.46
N LEU A 23 1.81 -5.52 15.21
CA LEU A 23 0.93 -5.38 14.06
C LEU A 23 -0.15 -6.47 14.03
N ILE A 24 0.22 -7.72 14.32
CA ILE A 24 -0.72 -8.85 14.40
C ILE A 24 -1.72 -8.62 15.52
N ASP A 25 -1.25 -8.20 16.70
CA ASP A 25 -2.08 -7.93 17.87
C ASP A 25 -3.00 -6.71 17.66
N ALA A 26 -2.51 -5.66 17.01
CA ALA A 26 -3.28 -4.47 16.66
C ALA A 26 -4.21 -4.68 15.45
N SER A 27 -4.00 -5.75 14.68
CA SER A 27 -4.85 -6.15 13.55
C SER A 27 -5.94 -7.16 13.93
N PRO A 28 -6.58 -7.10 15.12
CA PRO A 28 -7.69 -7.96 15.44
C PRO A 28 -8.75 -7.70 14.42
N ALA A 29 -9.44 -8.62 13.93
CA ALA A 29 -10.74 -8.41 13.31
C ALA A 29 -11.19 -6.93 13.21
N SER A 30 -10.20 -6.05 13.12
CA SER A 30 -10.29 -4.60 13.03
C SER A 30 -11.30 -4.31 11.97
N ASP A 31 -12.13 -3.40 12.22
CA ASP A 31 -13.24 -3.03 11.36
C ASP A 31 -12.76 -2.86 9.90
N ARG A 32 -12.81 -3.93 9.14
CA ARG A 32 -12.55 -3.93 7.69
C ARG A 32 -13.74 -3.42 6.92
N SER A 33 -14.76 -2.90 7.64
CA SER A 33 -16.00 -2.38 7.05
C SER A 33 -15.76 -1.29 6.02
N PRO A 34 -14.78 -0.37 6.18
CA PRO A 34 -14.48 0.63 5.17
C PRO A 34 -14.07 0.01 3.81
N LEU A 35 -13.45 -1.17 3.83
CA LEU A 35 -13.02 -1.86 2.61
C LEU A 35 -14.11 -2.76 2.00
N ARG A 36 -15.19 -3.05 2.72
CA ARG A 36 -16.25 -3.96 2.26
C ARG A 36 -17.09 -3.42 1.10
N GLY A 37 -17.08 -2.12 0.87
CA GLY A 37 -17.79 -1.48 -0.23
C GLY A 37 -17.05 -1.47 -1.57
N PHE A 38 -15.76 -1.78 -1.56
CA PHE A 38 -14.92 -1.71 -2.77
C PHE A 38 -15.12 -2.96 -3.65
N ARG A 39 -16.10 -2.90 -4.53
CA ARG A 39 -16.33 -3.92 -5.56
C ARG A 39 -15.68 -3.47 -6.87
N ARG A 40 -14.35 -3.49 -6.92
CA ARG A 40 -13.61 -3.23 -8.15
C ARG A 40 -13.04 -4.55 -8.66
N PRO A 41 -13.27 -4.91 -9.92
CA PRO A 41 -12.88 -6.20 -10.44
C PRO A 41 -11.37 -6.34 -10.69
N ARG A 42 -10.65 -5.22 -10.77
CA ARG A 42 -9.23 -5.19 -11.13
C ARG A 42 -8.40 -4.50 -10.05
N ILE A 43 -7.33 -5.16 -9.61
CA ILE A 43 -6.46 -4.66 -8.53
C ILE A 43 -5.01 -4.71 -9.01
N ALA A 44 -4.39 -3.54 -9.20
CA ALA A 44 -2.98 -3.40 -9.46
C ALA A 44 -2.26 -3.00 -8.17
N PHE A 45 -1.16 -3.66 -7.86
CA PHE A 45 -0.25 -3.25 -6.80
C PHE A 45 0.99 -2.62 -7.42
N THR A 46 1.50 -1.57 -6.79
CA THR A 46 2.78 -0.98 -7.17
C THR A 46 3.63 -0.70 -5.94
N GLY A 47 4.94 -0.93 -6.05
CA GLY A 47 5.90 -0.76 -4.97
C GLY A 47 7.29 -1.22 -5.38
N LEU A 48 8.30 -0.87 -4.60
CA LEU A 48 9.69 -1.26 -4.81
C LEU A 48 10.23 -2.09 -3.66
N GLY A 49 11.29 -2.84 -3.91
CA GLY A 49 11.98 -3.64 -2.88
C GLY A 49 11.05 -4.59 -2.15
N SER A 50 11.11 -4.61 -0.84
CA SER A 50 10.30 -5.48 0.04
C SER A 50 8.79 -5.22 -0.10
N SER A 51 8.39 -3.98 -0.34
CA SER A 51 6.98 -3.62 -0.59
C SER A 51 6.42 -4.35 -1.80
N ARG A 52 7.21 -4.50 -2.87
CA ARG A 52 6.82 -5.26 -4.06
C ARG A 52 6.69 -6.74 -3.77
N TYR A 53 7.62 -7.33 -3.00
CA TYR A 53 7.52 -8.75 -2.64
C TYR A 53 6.29 -9.04 -1.78
N ALA A 54 5.98 -8.19 -0.82
CA ALA A 54 4.75 -8.31 -0.03
C ALA A 54 3.50 -8.24 -0.93
N ALA A 55 3.47 -7.30 -1.87
CA ALA A 55 2.40 -7.15 -2.84
C ALA A 55 2.23 -8.39 -3.72
N LEU A 56 3.31 -9.07 -4.14
CA LEU A 56 3.25 -10.31 -4.92
C LEU A 56 2.53 -11.43 -4.17
N VAL A 57 2.79 -11.58 -2.86
CA VAL A 57 2.11 -12.57 -2.02
C VAL A 57 0.61 -12.28 -1.96
N VAL A 58 0.23 -11.04 -1.67
CA VAL A 58 -1.18 -10.62 -1.56
C VAL A 58 -1.90 -10.77 -2.90
N ALA A 59 -1.29 -10.32 -4.00
CA ALA A 59 -1.87 -10.48 -5.34
C ALA A 59 -2.05 -11.96 -5.70
N GLY A 60 -1.13 -12.84 -5.29
CA GLY A 60 -1.26 -14.28 -5.44
C GLY A 60 -2.47 -14.85 -4.70
N GLN A 61 -2.66 -14.46 -3.45
CA GLN A 61 -3.80 -14.88 -2.63
C GLN A 61 -5.14 -14.38 -3.21
N LEU A 62 -5.17 -13.13 -3.68
CA LEU A 62 -6.35 -12.56 -4.33
C LEU A 62 -6.71 -13.31 -5.62
N ARG A 63 -5.73 -13.65 -6.45
CA ARG A 63 -5.97 -14.47 -7.66
C ARG A 63 -6.50 -15.85 -7.30
N ALA A 64 -5.96 -16.48 -6.27
CA ALA A 64 -6.46 -17.79 -5.79
C ALA A 64 -7.92 -17.71 -5.31
N SER A 65 -8.38 -16.54 -4.85
CA SER A 65 -9.78 -16.29 -4.50
C SER A 65 -10.67 -15.85 -5.67
N GLY A 66 -10.13 -15.84 -6.91
CA GLY A 66 -10.87 -15.47 -8.14
C GLY A 66 -10.81 -13.98 -8.50
N ALA A 67 -10.06 -13.15 -7.77
CA ALA A 67 -9.89 -11.74 -8.12
C ALA A 67 -8.88 -11.53 -9.24
N THR A 68 -9.07 -10.50 -10.06
CA THR A 68 -8.08 -10.05 -11.04
C THR A 68 -7.08 -9.13 -10.34
N ALA A 69 -5.90 -9.68 -9.97
CA ALA A 69 -4.88 -8.96 -9.23
C ALA A 69 -3.48 -9.21 -9.79
N TRP A 70 -2.65 -8.16 -9.86
CA TRP A 70 -1.27 -8.24 -10.33
C TRP A 70 -0.38 -7.20 -9.65
N VAL A 71 0.92 -7.32 -9.88
CA VAL A 71 1.91 -6.36 -9.37
C VAL A 71 2.72 -5.84 -10.54
N GLU A 72 2.88 -4.53 -10.61
CA GLU A 72 3.69 -3.85 -11.61
C GLU A 72 4.81 -3.04 -10.96
N TYR A 73 5.85 -2.77 -11.75
CA TYR A 73 6.90 -1.85 -11.31
C TYR A 73 6.42 -0.41 -11.49
N PRO A 74 6.61 0.45 -10.47
CA PRO A 74 6.20 1.85 -10.57
C PRO A 74 7.00 2.63 -11.62
N SER A 75 8.20 2.17 -11.95
CA SER A 75 9.08 2.78 -12.97
C SER A 75 8.80 2.33 -14.40
N THR A 76 7.81 1.46 -14.62
CA THR A 76 7.50 1.02 -15.98
C THR A 76 6.68 2.06 -16.74
N THR A 77 7.05 2.32 -17.98
CA THR A 77 6.26 3.16 -18.90
C THR A 77 5.03 2.42 -19.46
N ALA A 78 4.99 1.10 -19.30
CA ALA A 78 3.91 0.23 -19.75
C ALA A 78 3.02 -0.24 -18.58
N GLY A 79 2.86 0.60 -17.56
CA GLY A 79 1.95 0.33 -16.45
C GLY A 79 0.48 0.29 -16.88
N SER A 80 -0.36 -0.13 -15.99
CA SER A 80 -1.80 -0.20 -16.24
C SER A 80 -2.37 1.17 -16.55
N ALA A 81 -3.20 1.25 -17.58
CA ALA A 81 -3.92 2.48 -17.85
C ALA A 81 -4.96 2.76 -16.74
N PRO A 82 -5.10 4.02 -16.32
CA PRO A 82 -6.12 4.41 -15.37
C PRO A 82 -7.53 4.06 -15.84
N ALA A 83 -8.36 3.54 -14.95
CA ALA A 83 -9.73 3.15 -15.26
C ALA A 83 -10.62 3.16 -14.01
N ASN A 84 -11.90 3.44 -14.18
CA ASN A 84 -12.86 3.49 -13.07
C ASN A 84 -13.09 2.13 -12.38
N ASP A 85 -12.78 1.03 -13.04
CA ASP A 85 -12.89 -0.33 -12.50
C ASP A 85 -11.59 -0.85 -11.88
N LEU A 86 -10.54 0.00 -11.81
CA LEU A 86 -9.23 -0.33 -11.29
C LEU A 86 -9.02 0.26 -9.89
N VAL A 87 -8.48 -0.56 -9.00
CA VAL A 87 -7.85 -0.12 -7.75
C VAL A 87 -6.35 -0.19 -7.93
N LEU A 88 -5.65 0.92 -7.75
CA LEU A 88 -4.20 0.94 -7.60
C LEU A 88 -3.85 0.93 -6.12
N VAL A 89 -3.16 -0.11 -5.66
CA VAL A 89 -2.62 -0.18 -4.30
C VAL A 89 -1.15 0.21 -4.34
N ALA A 90 -0.85 1.42 -3.89
CA ALA A 90 0.49 1.98 -3.83
C ALA A 90 1.14 1.66 -2.48
N VAL A 91 2.20 0.84 -2.49
CA VAL A 91 2.87 0.35 -1.28
C VAL A 91 4.24 1.00 -1.15
N SER A 92 4.41 1.87 -0.16
CA SER A 92 5.68 2.55 0.12
C SER A 92 5.82 2.81 1.61
N ALA A 93 6.77 2.16 2.28
CA ALA A 93 6.98 2.32 3.72
C ALA A 93 7.25 3.78 4.10
N SER A 94 8.07 4.49 3.34
CA SER A 94 8.40 5.90 3.58
C SER A 94 7.34 6.88 3.06
N GLY A 95 6.41 6.43 2.21
CA GLY A 95 5.48 7.31 1.50
C GLY A 95 6.13 8.28 0.51
N ARG A 96 7.47 8.22 0.33
CA ARG A 96 8.27 9.20 -0.42
C ARG A 96 9.00 8.63 -1.63
N THR A 97 8.79 7.36 -1.95
CA THR A 97 9.41 6.73 -3.12
C THR A 97 8.87 7.38 -4.38
N ARG A 98 9.73 8.11 -5.08
CA ARG A 98 9.36 8.97 -6.21
C ARG A 98 8.58 8.22 -7.28
N GLU A 99 9.04 7.05 -7.66
CA GLU A 99 8.42 6.22 -8.69
C GLU A 99 7.02 5.76 -8.28
N VAL A 100 6.80 5.49 -6.98
CA VAL A 100 5.48 5.11 -6.47
C VAL A 100 4.54 6.31 -6.46
N LEU A 101 5.04 7.49 -6.13
CA LEU A 101 4.29 8.75 -6.18
C LEU A 101 3.88 9.07 -7.63
N ASP A 102 4.82 8.99 -8.58
CA ASP A 102 4.55 9.26 -9.99
C ASP A 102 3.52 8.26 -10.56
N ALA A 103 3.62 6.97 -10.21
CA ALA A 103 2.64 5.97 -10.61
C ALA A 103 1.24 6.26 -10.02
N ALA A 104 1.17 6.65 -8.75
CA ALA A 104 -0.08 7.02 -8.10
C ALA A 104 -0.70 8.28 -8.72
N ASP A 105 0.11 9.28 -9.08
CA ASP A 105 -0.34 10.52 -9.72
C ASP A 105 -0.98 10.27 -11.08
N VAL A 106 -0.44 9.37 -11.89
CA VAL A 106 -1.05 8.95 -13.17
C VAL A 106 -2.48 8.44 -13.00
N HIS A 107 -2.76 7.77 -11.88
CA HIS A 107 -4.07 7.19 -11.58
C HIS A 107 -5.00 8.14 -10.82
N HIS A 108 -4.47 9.27 -10.30
CA HIS A 108 -5.24 10.23 -9.53
C HIS A 108 -6.48 10.73 -10.30
N GLY A 109 -7.64 10.72 -9.65
CA GLY A 109 -8.91 11.16 -10.25
C GLY A 109 -9.50 10.24 -11.33
N ARG A 110 -8.84 9.11 -11.67
CA ARG A 110 -9.29 8.16 -12.72
C ARG A 110 -9.45 6.74 -12.22
N SER A 111 -8.62 6.32 -11.28
CA SER A 111 -8.72 5.03 -10.61
C SER A 111 -8.90 5.26 -9.12
N LEU A 112 -9.36 4.27 -8.38
CA LEU A 112 -9.26 4.31 -6.93
C LEU A 112 -7.81 4.07 -6.54
N VAL A 113 -7.17 5.02 -5.85
CA VAL A 113 -5.83 4.87 -5.33
C VAL A 113 -5.90 4.59 -3.83
N VAL A 114 -5.31 3.49 -3.40
CA VAL A 114 -5.17 3.09 -1.99
C VAL A 114 -3.70 3.15 -1.62
N ALA A 115 -3.34 3.95 -0.62
CA ALA A 115 -1.98 4.02 -0.10
C ALA A 115 -1.77 3.06 1.08
N VAL A 116 -0.68 2.32 1.05
CA VAL A 116 -0.18 1.51 2.18
C VAL A 116 1.19 2.06 2.57
N THR A 117 1.25 2.79 3.68
CA THR A 117 2.46 3.52 4.07
C THR A 117 2.56 3.70 5.58
N ASN A 118 3.78 3.87 6.09
CA ASN A 118 4.05 4.29 7.49
C ASN A 118 4.04 5.81 7.65
N ASP A 119 4.27 6.54 6.54
CA ASP A 119 4.30 8.01 6.53
C ASP A 119 3.19 8.50 5.59
N ALA A 120 2.19 9.12 6.19
CA ALA A 120 0.97 9.51 5.50
C ALA A 120 1.09 10.83 4.70
N ASP A 121 2.16 11.62 4.92
CA ASP A 121 2.14 13.02 4.49
C ASP A 121 2.20 13.23 2.97
N GLN A 122 2.96 12.44 2.24
CA GLN A 122 3.10 12.63 0.79
C GLN A 122 2.21 11.73 -0.05
N LEU A 123 2.19 10.43 0.23
CA LEU A 123 1.38 9.49 -0.53
C LEU A 123 -0.12 9.71 -0.31
N SER A 124 -0.50 10.26 0.84
CA SER A 124 -1.89 10.55 1.17
C SER A 124 -2.54 11.63 0.30
N VAL A 125 -1.75 12.52 -0.27
CA VAL A 125 -2.26 13.59 -1.16
C VAL A 125 -2.78 13.01 -2.48
N LEU A 126 -2.28 11.84 -2.87
CA LEU A 126 -2.63 11.15 -4.11
C LEU A 126 -3.73 10.10 -3.94
N VAL A 127 -4.15 9.83 -2.71
CA VAL A 127 -5.27 8.92 -2.45
C VAL A 127 -6.55 9.61 -2.92
N THR A 128 -7.19 9.04 -3.90
CA THR A 128 -8.49 9.52 -4.38
C THR A 128 -9.56 9.26 -3.35
N ASP A 129 -10.41 10.24 -3.13
CA ASP A 129 -11.69 10.01 -2.47
C ASP A 129 -12.45 8.94 -3.29
N ASP A 130 -13.04 7.98 -2.60
CA ASP A 130 -13.93 7.05 -3.27
C ASP A 130 -15.16 7.81 -3.82
N VAL A 131 -16.01 7.13 -4.59
CA VAL A 131 -17.29 7.69 -5.07
C VAL A 131 -18.19 8.20 -3.93
N ALA A 132 -17.87 7.95 -2.67
CA ALA A 132 -18.55 8.45 -1.49
C ALA A 132 -17.77 9.55 -0.75
N GLY A 133 -16.66 10.03 -1.30
CA GLY A 133 -15.82 11.08 -0.70
C GLY A 133 -15.01 10.65 0.51
N ARG A 134 -14.74 9.35 0.67
CA ARG A 134 -13.95 8.82 1.78
C ARG A 134 -12.53 8.47 1.35
N ARG A 135 -11.56 8.97 2.11
CA ARG A 135 -10.15 8.58 1.98
C ARG A 135 -9.88 7.36 2.85
N VAL A 136 -9.32 6.32 2.28
CA VAL A 136 -8.92 5.14 3.04
C VAL A 136 -7.40 5.08 3.09
N LYS A 137 -6.84 5.31 4.28
CA LYS A 137 -5.42 5.11 4.58
C LYS A 137 -5.27 3.88 5.46
N LEU A 138 -4.50 2.92 5.01
CA LEU A 138 -4.08 1.80 5.83
C LEU A 138 -2.69 2.11 6.38
N ARG A 139 -2.58 2.29 7.69
CA ARG A 139 -1.30 2.42 8.38
C ARG A 139 -0.79 1.05 8.79
N THR A 140 0.53 0.88 8.84
CA THR A 140 1.15 -0.38 9.27
C THR A 140 1.02 -0.63 10.77
N ASP A 141 0.59 0.36 11.55
CA ASP A 141 0.20 0.18 12.95
C ASP A 141 -1.21 -0.41 13.12
N GLY A 142 -1.89 -0.72 12.01
CA GLY A 142 -3.25 -1.28 12.00
C GLY A 142 -4.36 -0.23 12.14
N SER A 143 -4.03 1.05 12.24
CA SER A 143 -5.04 2.11 12.24
C SER A 143 -5.52 2.42 10.82
N LEU A 144 -6.81 2.69 10.68
CA LEU A 144 -7.45 3.19 9.47
C LEU A 144 -7.81 4.65 9.70
N ASP A 145 -7.27 5.55 8.89
CA ASP A 145 -7.78 6.91 8.79
C ASP A 145 -8.82 6.96 7.67
N LEU A 146 -10.01 7.41 8.00
CA LEU A 146 -11.15 7.61 7.10
C LEU A 146 -11.28 9.08 6.75
#